data_288a999953bc1d01ebc81a90a4c06f31
#
_entry.id   288a999953bc1d01ebc81a90a4c06f31
#
_cell.length_a   1.000
_cell.length_b   1.000
_cell.length_c   1.000
_cell.angle_alpha   90.00
_cell.angle_beta   90.00
_cell.angle_gamma   90.00
#
_symmetry.space_group_name_H-M   'P 1'
#
loop_
_entity.id
_entity.type
_entity.pdbx_description
1 polymer ?
#
loop_
_entity_poly.entity_id
_entity_poly.type
_entity_poly.pdbx_seq_one_letter_code
_entity_poly.pdbx_strand_id
1 'polypeptide(L)'
;MPEGYDPNKRYPVIVTFYERHTEELYSYRLPELSSSVIDVPTYVSNGYVVFMPDVHFKIGDPAESCYNSVVSGVQMLIDKGIADKDHIGVIGHSWGGYEVAYLVTRTNIFRCASPGAAVSNTISSYTALRGGGMPRLYVYEDAQGRLGKTLWEDWEMYIRNSP
;
A
#
# COMPACT_ATOMS: atom_id res chain seq x y z
N MET A 1 -6.95 -15.73 5.72
CA MET A 1 -7.10 -16.98 4.93
C MET A 1 -8.57 -17.36 4.90
N PRO A 2 -9.14 -17.85 3.80
CA PRO A 2 -10.53 -18.29 3.72
C PRO A 2 -10.80 -19.48 4.64
N GLU A 3 -12.06 -19.65 5.04
CA GLU A 3 -12.50 -20.84 5.77
C GLU A 3 -12.28 -22.09 4.90
N GLY A 4 -11.84 -23.20 5.50
CA GLY A 4 -11.49 -24.41 4.75
C GLY A 4 -10.32 -24.25 3.80
N TYR A 5 -9.34 -23.40 4.12
CA TYR A 5 -8.13 -23.23 3.31
C TYR A 5 -7.46 -24.56 2.97
N ASP A 6 -7.27 -24.81 1.68
CA ASP A 6 -6.58 -25.98 1.13
C ASP A 6 -5.19 -25.56 0.60
N PRO A 7 -4.09 -26.07 1.15
CA PRO A 7 -2.74 -25.71 0.72
C PRO A 7 -2.41 -26.14 -0.73
N ASN A 8 -3.23 -27.02 -1.33
CA ASN A 8 -3.06 -27.45 -2.71
C ASN A 8 -3.82 -26.59 -3.73
N LYS A 9 -4.58 -25.61 -3.25
CA LYS A 9 -5.36 -24.68 -4.08
C LYS A 9 -4.72 -23.31 -4.11
N ARG A 10 -4.79 -22.64 -5.26
CA ARG A 10 -4.43 -21.23 -5.41
C ARG A 10 -5.66 -20.36 -5.23
N TYR A 11 -5.48 -19.20 -4.62
CA TYR A 11 -6.56 -18.29 -4.25
C TYR A 11 -6.38 -16.91 -4.90
N PRO A 12 -7.49 -16.23 -5.22
CA PRO A 12 -7.43 -14.82 -5.53
C PRO A 12 -6.95 -14.07 -4.27
N VAL A 13 -6.11 -13.05 -4.48
CA VAL A 13 -5.49 -12.29 -3.38
C VAL A 13 -5.88 -10.83 -3.47
N ILE A 14 -6.28 -10.25 -2.34
CA ILE A 14 -6.35 -8.80 -2.17
C ILE A 14 -5.18 -8.38 -1.28
N VAL A 15 -4.34 -7.52 -1.81
CA VAL A 15 -3.22 -6.91 -1.10
C VAL A 15 -3.66 -5.55 -0.59
N THR A 16 -3.53 -5.31 0.71
CA THR A 16 -3.82 -4.02 1.33
C THR A 16 -2.76 -3.69 2.35
N PHE A 17 -2.36 -2.44 2.41
CA PHE A 17 -1.28 -1.99 3.31
C PHE A 17 -1.38 -0.48 3.53
N TYR A 18 -0.64 -0.01 4.51
CA TYR A 18 -0.48 1.40 4.82
C TYR A 18 0.94 1.68 5.32
N GLU A 19 1.31 1.09 6.45
CA GLU A 19 2.67 1.12 7.00
C GLU A 19 3.02 -0.25 7.61
N ARG A 20 2.61 -0.50 8.86
CA ARG A 20 2.88 -1.73 9.60
C ARG A 20 1.58 -2.32 10.12
N HIS A 21 1.42 -3.62 9.92
CA HIS A 21 0.24 -4.39 10.33
C HIS A 21 0.58 -5.54 11.29
N THR A 22 1.88 -5.82 11.51
CA THR A 22 2.30 -6.90 12.41
C THR A 22 1.74 -6.74 13.82
N GLU A 23 1.58 -5.52 14.31
CA GLU A 23 1.01 -5.23 15.63
C GLU A 23 -0.49 -5.58 15.73
N GLU A 24 -1.16 -5.65 14.59
CA GLU A 24 -2.58 -5.98 14.46
C GLU A 24 -2.86 -7.47 14.18
N LEU A 25 -1.83 -8.31 14.12
CA LEU A 25 -1.92 -9.72 13.69
C LEU A 25 -2.95 -10.52 14.50
N TYR A 26 -3.09 -10.22 15.78
CA TYR A 26 -4.02 -10.90 16.68
C TYR A 26 -5.27 -10.06 17.00
N SER A 27 -5.47 -8.94 16.32
CA SER A 27 -6.66 -8.10 16.50
C SER A 27 -7.87 -8.75 15.87
N TYR A 28 -8.96 -8.84 16.62
CA TYR A 28 -10.23 -9.30 16.08
C TYR A 28 -10.85 -8.18 15.22
N ARG A 29 -11.17 -8.51 13.97
CA ARG A 29 -11.78 -7.60 13.02
C ARG A 29 -13.26 -7.90 12.88
N LEU A 30 -14.10 -6.93 13.25
CA LEU A 30 -15.53 -6.99 12.98
C LEU A 30 -15.81 -6.63 11.52
N PRO A 31 -16.82 -7.26 10.88
CA PRO A 31 -17.31 -6.80 9.59
C PRO A 31 -17.81 -5.36 9.69
N GLU A 32 -17.34 -4.49 8.82
CA GLU A 32 -17.77 -3.10 8.75
C GLU A 32 -17.76 -2.57 7.33
N LEU A 33 -18.71 -1.69 7.02
CA LEU A 33 -18.70 -0.95 5.78
C LEU A 33 -17.79 0.28 5.92
N SER A 34 -16.73 0.32 5.13
CA SER A 34 -15.78 1.43 5.10
C SER A 34 -15.47 1.82 3.67
N SER A 35 -15.28 3.12 3.44
CA SER A 35 -14.79 3.65 2.16
C SER A 35 -13.27 3.73 2.09
N SER A 36 -12.58 3.57 3.21
CA SER A 36 -11.13 3.82 3.34
C SER A 36 -10.30 2.56 3.49
N VAL A 37 -10.89 1.49 4.02
CA VAL A 37 -10.22 0.20 4.25
C VAL A 37 -11.12 -0.93 3.78
N ILE A 38 -10.50 -2.05 3.43
CA ILE A 38 -11.29 -3.22 3.04
C ILE A 38 -11.90 -3.90 4.28
N ASP A 39 -13.10 -4.42 4.11
CA ASP A 39 -13.70 -5.32 5.08
C ASP A 39 -13.07 -6.72 4.94
N VAL A 40 -12.01 -6.97 5.71
CA VAL A 40 -11.25 -8.24 5.66
C VAL A 40 -12.15 -9.45 5.85
N PRO A 41 -13.07 -9.50 6.85
CA PRO A 41 -13.99 -10.63 7.02
C PRO A 41 -14.81 -10.94 5.77
N THR A 42 -15.36 -9.93 5.09
CA THR A 42 -16.15 -10.12 3.86
C THR A 42 -15.31 -10.75 2.76
N TYR A 43 -14.10 -10.27 2.48
CA TYR A 43 -13.27 -10.85 1.42
C TYR A 43 -12.85 -12.27 1.76
N VAL A 44 -12.45 -12.53 3.00
CA VAL A 44 -12.03 -13.88 3.44
C VAL A 44 -13.17 -14.86 3.38
N SER A 45 -14.39 -14.48 3.79
CA SER A 45 -15.59 -15.33 3.70
C SER A 45 -16.03 -15.61 2.27
N ASN A 46 -15.62 -14.77 1.31
CA ASN A 46 -15.87 -14.98 -0.12
C ASN A 46 -14.71 -15.70 -0.84
N GLY A 47 -13.80 -16.32 -0.11
CA GLY A 47 -12.77 -17.18 -0.66
C GLY A 47 -11.49 -16.48 -1.11
N TYR A 48 -11.30 -15.20 -0.76
CA TYR A 48 -10.06 -14.47 -1.02
C TYR A 48 -9.05 -14.69 0.10
N VAL A 49 -7.77 -14.68 -0.26
CA VAL A 49 -6.70 -14.41 0.69
C VAL A 49 -6.52 -12.92 0.80
N VAL A 50 -6.55 -12.36 2.00
CA VAL A 50 -6.18 -10.96 2.25
C VAL A 50 -4.75 -10.96 2.78
N PHE A 51 -3.86 -10.24 2.07
CA PHE A 51 -2.46 -10.10 2.41
C PHE A 51 -2.17 -8.68 2.85
N MET A 52 -1.63 -8.54 4.06
CA MET A 52 -1.34 -7.26 4.71
C MET A 52 0.14 -7.22 5.10
N PRO A 53 1.04 -6.91 4.15
CA PRO A 53 2.46 -6.81 4.44
C PRO A 53 2.79 -5.55 5.25
N ASP A 54 3.83 -5.65 6.07
CA ASP A 54 4.50 -4.47 6.59
C ASP A 54 5.33 -3.79 5.51
N VAL A 55 5.31 -2.48 5.47
CA VAL A 55 6.22 -1.68 4.65
C VAL A 55 7.36 -1.16 5.51
N HIS A 56 8.59 -1.51 5.13
CA HIS A 56 9.81 -1.08 5.82
C HIS A 56 10.44 0.10 5.08
N PHE A 57 10.19 1.30 5.60
CA PHE A 57 10.62 2.54 4.93
C PHE A 57 12.09 2.87 5.19
N LYS A 58 12.76 3.28 4.12
CA LYS A 58 14.05 3.95 4.14
C LYS A 58 13.83 5.45 3.93
N ILE A 59 14.48 6.28 4.73
CA ILE A 59 14.44 7.73 4.57
C ILE A 59 14.97 8.11 3.18
N GLY A 60 14.25 9.00 2.51
CA GLY A 60 14.53 9.45 1.15
C GLY A 60 13.95 8.60 0.02
N ASP A 61 13.55 7.34 0.32
CA ASP A 61 13.05 6.40 -0.69
C ASP A 61 11.76 5.68 -0.25
N PRO A 62 10.70 6.38 0.19
CA PRO A 62 9.49 5.73 0.68
C PRO A 62 8.77 4.92 -0.42
N ALA A 63 8.72 5.41 -1.64
CA ALA A 63 8.06 4.75 -2.76
C ALA A 63 8.73 3.42 -3.12
N GLU A 64 10.06 3.42 -3.26
CA GLU A 64 10.85 2.23 -3.55
C GLU A 64 10.84 1.24 -2.37
N SER A 65 10.78 1.74 -1.15
CA SER A 65 10.63 0.92 0.06
C SER A 65 9.31 0.15 0.05
N CYS A 66 8.22 0.79 -0.34
CA CYS A 66 6.93 0.14 -0.52
C CYS A 66 7.01 -0.92 -1.63
N TYR A 67 7.56 -0.57 -2.80
CA TYR A 67 7.73 -1.51 -3.90
C TYR A 67 8.46 -2.78 -3.45
N ASN A 68 9.62 -2.63 -2.81
CA ASN A 68 10.44 -3.75 -2.37
C ASN A 68 9.72 -4.62 -1.33
N SER A 69 9.00 -4.01 -0.38
CA SER A 69 8.29 -4.74 0.66
C SER A 69 7.08 -5.50 0.11
N VAL A 70 6.26 -4.83 -0.69
CA VAL A 70 4.99 -5.40 -1.17
C VAL A 70 5.21 -6.41 -2.28
N VAL A 71 6.02 -6.08 -3.29
CA VAL A 71 6.23 -6.95 -4.46
C VAL A 71 6.93 -8.24 -4.06
N SER A 72 7.94 -8.18 -3.18
CA SER A 72 8.61 -9.38 -2.68
C SER A 72 7.65 -10.29 -1.90
N GLY A 73 6.76 -9.70 -1.08
CA GLY A 73 5.75 -10.45 -0.34
C GLY A 73 4.73 -11.12 -1.26
N VAL A 74 4.28 -10.42 -2.30
CA VAL A 74 3.36 -10.99 -3.31
C VAL A 74 4.05 -12.12 -4.09
N GLN A 75 5.29 -11.91 -4.51
CA GLN A 75 6.07 -12.95 -5.19
C GLN A 75 6.23 -14.20 -4.32
N MET A 76 6.50 -14.03 -3.04
CA MET A 76 6.57 -15.14 -2.08
C MET A 76 5.25 -15.93 -2.01
N LEU A 77 4.09 -15.27 -2.06
CA LEU A 77 2.79 -15.95 -2.08
C LEU A 77 2.57 -16.74 -3.37
N ILE A 78 3.04 -16.22 -4.51
CA ILE A 78 3.00 -16.91 -5.81
C ILE A 78 3.90 -18.15 -5.77
N ASP A 79 5.15 -17.99 -5.33
CA ASP A 79 6.14 -19.07 -5.28
C ASP A 79 5.73 -20.21 -4.32
N LYS A 80 5.04 -19.87 -3.23
CA LYS A 80 4.46 -20.84 -2.30
C LYS A 80 3.18 -21.52 -2.82
N GLY A 81 2.69 -21.12 -4.00
CA GLY A 81 1.46 -21.66 -4.56
C GLY A 81 0.18 -21.23 -3.85
N ILE A 82 0.23 -20.20 -3.00
CA ILE A 82 -0.92 -19.64 -2.29
C ILE A 82 -1.73 -18.74 -3.21
N ALA A 83 -1.06 -17.83 -3.91
CA ALA A 83 -1.70 -16.86 -4.79
C ALA A 83 -1.92 -17.41 -6.21
N ASP A 84 -3.11 -17.19 -6.75
CA ASP A 84 -3.31 -17.23 -8.20
C ASP A 84 -2.74 -15.95 -8.80
N LYS A 85 -1.63 -16.08 -9.55
CA LYS A 85 -0.91 -14.94 -10.13
C LYS A 85 -1.72 -14.07 -11.09
N ASP A 86 -2.79 -14.63 -11.65
CA ASP A 86 -3.67 -13.92 -12.59
C ASP A 86 -4.86 -13.23 -11.90
N HIS A 87 -4.98 -13.41 -10.56
CA HIS A 87 -6.07 -12.87 -9.75
C HIS A 87 -5.57 -12.17 -8.47
N ILE A 88 -4.64 -11.23 -8.63
CA ILE A 88 -4.10 -10.42 -7.53
C ILE A 88 -4.54 -8.98 -7.70
N GLY A 89 -5.32 -8.47 -6.73
CA GLY A 89 -5.72 -7.08 -6.64
C GLY A 89 -4.95 -6.33 -5.54
N VAL A 90 -4.77 -5.02 -5.69
CA VAL A 90 -4.16 -4.16 -4.67
C VAL A 90 -5.04 -2.96 -4.36
N ILE A 91 -5.20 -2.64 -3.09
CA ILE A 91 -6.00 -1.51 -2.62
C ILE A 91 -5.28 -0.78 -1.49
N GLY A 92 -5.36 0.54 -1.52
CA GLY A 92 -4.86 1.40 -0.47
C GLY A 92 -5.56 2.75 -0.47
N HIS A 93 -5.61 3.41 0.69
CA HIS A 93 -6.24 4.72 0.85
C HIS A 93 -5.23 5.73 1.38
N SER A 94 -5.34 7.01 0.99
CA SER A 94 -4.48 8.11 1.43
C SER A 94 -3.00 7.83 1.12
N TRP A 95 -2.16 7.64 2.12
CA TRP A 95 -0.77 7.24 1.91
C TRP A 95 -0.65 5.87 1.23
N GLY A 96 -1.44 4.89 1.65
CA GLY A 96 -1.56 3.60 0.95
C GLY A 96 -2.06 3.75 -0.49
N GLY A 97 -2.93 4.74 -0.77
CA GLY A 97 -3.34 5.10 -2.13
C GLY A 97 -2.18 5.62 -2.98
N TYR A 98 -1.32 6.48 -2.41
CA TYR A 98 -0.07 6.93 -3.03
C TYR A 98 0.84 5.74 -3.38
N GLU A 99 1.03 4.85 -2.44
CA GLU A 99 1.85 3.65 -2.61
C GLU A 99 1.31 2.73 -3.70
N VAL A 100 -0.01 2.49 -3.74
CA VAL A 100 -0.67 1.73 -4.81
C VAL A 100 -0.48 2.40 -6.16
N ALA A 101 -0.65 3.73 -6.24
CA ALA A 101 -0.42 4.47 -7.47
C ALA A 101 1.03 4.31 -7.97
N TYR A 102 2.00 4.38 -7.06
CA TYR A 102 3.41 4.16 -7.40
C TYR A 102 3.66 2.72 -7.88
N LEU A 103 3.13 1.71 -7.19
CA LEU A 103 3.31 0.30 -7.57
C LEU A 103 2.87 0.02 -9.01
N VAL A 104 1.71 0.50 -9.42
CA VAL A 104 1.17 0.20 -10.76
C VAL A 104 1.94 0.90 -11.89
N THR A 105 2.78 1.88 -11.58
CA THR A 105 3.71 2.47 -12.55
C THR A 105 5.01 1.67 -12.70
N ARG A 106 5.27 0.71 -11.80
CA ARG A 106 6.55 -0.02 -11.70
C ARG A 106 6.42 -1.53 -11.94
N THR A 107 5.22 -2.10 -11.80
CA THR A 107 5.02 -3.55 -11.97
C THR A 107 3.64 -3.88 -12.53
N ASN A 108 3.57 -5.00 -13.24
CA ASN A 108 2.34 -5.58 -13.79
C ASN A 108 1.87 -6.81 -12.98
N ILE A 109 2.37 -7.00 -11.75
CA ILE A 109 2.02 -8.16 -10.91
C ILE A 109 0.55 -8.13 -10.45
N PHE A 110 -0.06 -6.94 -10.43
CA PHE A 110 -1.45 -6.75 -10.03
C PHE A 110 -2.38 -6.73 -11.22
N ARG A 111 -3.48 -7.47 -11.15
CA ARG A 111 -4.53 -7.51 -12.16
C ARG A 111 -5.46 -6.30 -12.10
N CYS A 112 -5.68 -5.78 -10.91
CA CYS A 112 -6.45 -4.58 -10.66
C CYS A 112 -5.88 -3.80 -9.47
N ALA A 113 -6.15 -2.49 -9.44
CA ALA A 113 -5.70 -1.60 -8.39
C ALA A 113 -6.77 -0.57 -8.04
N SER A 114 -6.86 -0.24 -6.75
CA SER A 114 -7.76 0.80 -6.24
C SER A 114 -7.00 1.79 -5.35
N PRO A 115 -6.36 2.82 -5.94
CA PRO A 115 -5.67 3.88 -5.22
C PRO A 115 -6.67 4.94 -4.73
N GLY A 116 -7.19 4.80 -3.52
CA GLY A 116 -8.13 5.75 -2.91
C GLY A 116 -7.43 7.01 -2.38
N ALA A 117 -7.94 8.21 -2.70
CA ALA A 117 -7.41 9.50 -2.21
C ALA A 117 -5.87 9.62 -2.35
N ALA A 118 -5.32 9.12 -3.44
CA ALA A 118 -3.89 9.02 -3.68
C ALA A 118 -3.23 10.38 -3.90
N VAL A 119 -2.01 10.51 -3.38
CA VAL A 119 -1.09 11.55 -3.82
C VAL A 119 -0.40 11.07 -5.09
N SER A 120 -0.65 11.72 -6.22
CA SER A 120 -0.08 11.36 -7.52
C SER A 120 1.19 12.15 -7.87
N ASN A 121 1.47 13.22 -7.13
CA ASN A 121 2.65 14.05 -7.34
C ASN A 121 3.09 14.66 -5.99
N THR A 122 4.26 14.27 -5.53
CA THR A 122 4.78 14.71 -4.22
C THR A 122 5.13 16.20 -4.19
N ILE A 123 5.58 16.77 -5.30
CA ILE A 123 5.91 18.20 -5.40
C ILE A 123 4.65 19.06 -5.21
N SER A 124 3.60 18.77 -5.99
CA SER A 124 2.33 19.49 -5.87
C SER A 124 1.71 19.35 -4.48
N SER A 125 1.82 18.15 -3.90
CA SER A 125 1.27 17.90 -2.57
C SER A 125 2.10 18.52 -1.45
N TYR A 126 3.42 18.62 -1.62
CA TYR A 126 4.32 19.29 -0.69
C TYR A 126 3.96 20.77 -0.52
N THR A 127 3.69 21.45 -1.62
CA THR A 127 3.33 22.88 -1.62
C THR A 127 1.85 23.15 -1.35
N ALA A 128 1.02 22.10 -1.24
CA ALA A 128 -0.41 22.25 -1.01
C ALA A 128 -0.72 22.58 0.45
N LEU A 129 -1.85 23.24 0.65
CA LEU A 129 -2.40 23.49 1.97
C LEU A 129 -3.48 22.44 2.29
N ARG A 130 -3.55 22.05 3.56
CA ARG A 130 -4.70 21.31 4.11
C ARG A 130 -5.86 22.27 4.40
N GLY A 131 -7.04 21.70 4.68
CA GLY A 131 -8.16 22.47 5.23
C GLY A 131 -7.69 23.31 6.44
N GLY A 132 -8.09 24.56 6.49
CA GLY A 132 -7.62 25.50 7.50
C GLY A 132 -6.29 26.19 7.21
N GLY A 133 -5.70 26.01 6.00
CA GLY A 133 -4.49 26.72 5.57
C GLY A 133 -3.18 26.15 6.13
N MET A 134 -3.20 24.94 6.70
CA MET A 134 -2.00 24.32 7.24
C MET A 134 -1.11 23.76 6.11
N PRO A 135 0.18 24.13 6.03
CA PRO A 135 1.11 23.61 5.03
C PRO A 135 1.41 22.11 5.28
N ARG A 136 1.76 21.41 4.19
CA ARG A 136 2.05 19.97 4.25
C ARG A 136 3.55 19.63 4.34
N LEU A 137 4.41 20.60 4.38
CA LEU A 137 5.87 20.44 4.30
C LEU A 137 6.39 19.34 5.23
N TYR A 138 6.12 19.47 6.53
CA TYR A 138 6.59 18.52 7.56
C TYR A 138 6.12 17.07 7.33
N VAL A 139 4.97 16.90 6.66
CA VAL A 139 4.45 15.54 6.38
C VAL A 139 5.39 14.79 5.45
N TYR A 140 6.02 15.49 4.52
CA TYR A 140 6.97 14.92 3.57
C TYR A 140 8.38 14.84 4.13
N GLU A 141 8.82 15.86 4.85
CA GLU A 141 10.18 15.93 5.39
C GLU A 141 10.40 14.95 6.52
N ASP A 142 9.66 15.08 7.62
CA ASP A 142 9.96 14.43 8.90
C ASP A 142 8.91 13.41 9.36
N ALA A 143 7.70 13.44 8.77
CA ALA A 143 6.62 12.56 9.18
C ALA A 143 6.41 11.40 8.19
N GLN A 144 5.19 11.15 7.78
CA GLN A 144 4.77 9.99 6.97
C GLN A 144 5.54 9.87 5.64
N GLY A 145 5.91 10.99 5.01
CA GLY A 145 6.64 11.00 3.74
C GLY A 145 8.10 10.55 3.85
N ARG A 146 8.73 10.74 4.99
CA ARG A 146 10.10 10.27 5.30
C ARG A 146 11.13 10.64 4.24
N LEU A 147 10.97 11.80 3.56
CA LEU A 147 11.95 12.24 2.57
C LEU A 147 13.23 12.76 3.21
N GLY A 148 13.14 13.34 4.42
CA GLY A 148 14.29 13.77 5.22
C GLY A 148 14.97 15.04 4.70
N LYS A 149 14.44 15.66 3.65
CA LYS A 149 14.93 16.91 3.06
C LYS A 149 13.77 17.72 2.51
N THR A 150 13.97 19.03 2.43
CA THR A 150 13.04 19.93 1.76
C THR A 150 13.04 19.70 0.24
N LEU A 151 11.96 20.12 -0.44
CA LEU A 151 11.89 20.11 -1.89
C LEU A 151 13.04 20.89 -2.56
N TRP A 152 13.50 21.95 -1.92
CA TRP A 152 14.52 22.85 -2.44
C TRP A 152 15.94 22.29 -2.32
N GLU A 153 16.15 21.38 -1.34
CA GLU A 153 17.44 20.70 -1.16
C GLU A 153 17.62 19.52 -2.14
N ASP A 154 16.53 18.85 -2.52
CA ASP A 154 16.60 17.66 -3.38
C ASP A 154 15.28 17.45 -4.14
N TRP A 155 15.01 18.26 -5.14
CA TRP A 155 13.80 18.17 -5.95
C TRP A 155 13.70 16.88 -6.76
N GLU A 156 14.85 16.29 -7.15
CA GLU A 156 14.88 15.01 -7.87
C GLU A 156 14.39 13.85 -7.01
N MET A 157 14.66 13.91 -5.70
CA MET A 157 14.10 12.95 -4.75
C MET A 157 12.57 12.99 -4.74
N TYR A 158 11.97 14.17 -4.79
CA TYR A 158 10.51 14.31 -4.86
C TYR A 158 9.94 13.77 -6.17
N ILE A 159 10.63 13.98 -7.31
CA ILE A 159 10.21 13.41 -8.60
C ILE A 159 10.26 11.88 -8.56
N ARG A 160 11.37 11.28 -8.15
CA ARG A 160 11.51 9.81 -8.17
C ARG A 160 10.56 9.10 -7.20
N ASN A 161 10.09 9.78 -6.15
CA ASN A 161 9.08 9.30 -5.23
C ASN A 161 7.64 9.68 -5.65
N SER A 162 7.44 10.25 -6.82
CA SER A 162 6.09 10.47 -7.38
C SER A 162 5.66 9.28 -8.22
N PRO A 163 4.37 8.90 -8.14
CA PRO A 163 3.77 7.88 -9.00
C PRO A 163 3.87 8.17 -10.50
#